data_39d72a9dbb344cf514f80ff45d691128
#
_entry.id   39d72a9dbb344cf514f80ff45d691128
#
_cell.length_a   1.000
_cell.length_b   1.000
_cell.length_c   1.000
_cell.angle_alpha   90.00
_cell.angle_beta   90.00
_cell.angle_gamma   90.00
#
_symmetry.space_group_name_H-M   'P 1'
#
loop_
_entity.id
_entity.type
_entity.pdbx_description
1 polymer ?
#
loop_
_entity_poly.entity_id
_entity_poly.type
_entity_poly.pdbx_seq_one_letter_code
_entity_poly.pdbx_strand_id
1 'polypeptide(L)'
;MTEVLYILVLSTVFCLTPALVLRLCARVKGLGKIGPVLILYLIGLVIGNIGLMPRQLSLLQEVFSNATVPLAIPLMLFGCSLRRSITRSQLLALLSGLAAVVLTVTGGYLLFGRSLDEGAKIGGLLTGVYTGGTINLAALKAMLGVRESTYILINSYDMLVSFLYLTFLLGIGIKLFRRILPGTLLSSSPEDGESSGSPAVPETGPSFDAGTASARAIFSREGLRSAGRSVGLTLLVCAVSGGIALLLPEHAFMTVFILLLTTLGIACSFSKPVRDLKYSYDIGMYLIYIFCIAVASMADLGHFDLAGGIRLLGYITFVVFGSLVLQVLLARLLHIDADTVITASVAFINSPPFVPMIAAALRNKKVLIGGLTVGIVGYAVGNYLGFLIAELLTKL
;
A
#
# COMPACT_ATOMS: atom_id res chain seq x y z
N MET A 1 11.82 -31.99 -11.52
CA MET A 1 13.16 -31.39 -11.29
C MET A 1 13.25 -29.98 -11.89
N THR A 2 12.76 -29.76 -13.08
CA THR A 2 12.72 -28.43 -13.74
C THR A 2 11.87 -27.38 -13.02
N GLU A 3 10.70 -27.76 -12.46
CA GLU A 3 9.81 -26.82 -11.74
C GLU A 3 10.41 -26.31 -10.44
N VAL A 4 11.05 -27.20 -9.65
CA VAL A 4 11.70 -26.81 -8.38
C VAL A 4 12.87 -25.88 -8.65
N LEU A 5 13.65 -26.14 -9.68
CA LEU A 5 14.76 -25.26 -10.10
C LEU A 5 14.24 -23.87 -10.51
N TYR A 6 13.12 -23.83 -11.23
CA TYR A 6 12.49 -22.60 -11.69
C TYR A 6 11.97 -21.76 -10.51
N ILE A 7 11.30 -22.41 -9.55
CA ILE A 7 10.84 -21.75 -8.29
C ILE A 7 12.03 -21.18 -7.52
N LEU A 8 13.12 -21.93 -7.39
CA LEU A 8 14.34 -21.49 -6.73
C LEU A 8 14.98 -20.28 -7.43
N VAL A 9 15.10 -20.31 -8.74
CA VAL A 9 15.66 -19.20 -9.54
C VAL A 9 14.81 -17.94 -9.37
N LEU A 10 13.49 -18.05 -9.51
CA LEU A 10 12.60 -16.90 -9.41
C LEU A 10 12.56 -16.33 -7.99
N SER A 11 12.50 -17.20 -6.97
CA SER A 11 12.60 -16.77 -5.56
C SER A 11 13.91 -16.02 -5.32
N THR A 12 15.00 -16.51 -5.89
CA THR A 12 16.31 -15.85 -5.82
C THR A 12 16.29 -14.49 -6.52
N VAL A 13 15.66 -14.39 -7.69
CA VAL A 13 15.48 -13.12 -8.40
C VAL A 13 14.69 -12.14 -7.55
N PHE A 14 13.54 -12.52 -7.01
CA PHE A 14 12.72 -11.63 -6.17
C PHE A 14 13.46 -11.17 -4.91
N CYS A 15 14.22 -12.07 -4.27
CA CYS A 15 14.95 -11.73 -3.07
C CYS A 15 16.23 -10.91 -3.33
N LEU A 16 16.95 -11.11 -4.42
CA LEU A 16 18.23 -10.44 -4.68
C LEU A 16 18.10 -9.14 -5.48
N THR A 17 17.11 -9.02 -6.35
CA THR A 17 16.93 -7.81 -7.18
C THR A 17 16.80 -6.54 -6.34
N PRO A 18 16.10 -6.50 -5.19
CA PRO A 18 16.10 -5.31 -4.33
C PRO A 18 17.49 -4.89 -3.88
N ALA A 19 18.35 -5.83 -3.49
CA ALA A 19 19.72 -5.52 -3.07
C ALA A 19 20.56 -4.95 -4.23
N LEU A 20 20.36 -5.47 -5.44
CA LEU A 20 21.00 -4.96 -6.66
C LEU A 20 20.54 -3.52 -6.96
N VAL A 21 19.23 -3.28 -6.95
CA VAL A 21 18.65 -1.96 -7.23
C VAL A 21 19.10 -0.94 -6.19
N LEU A 22 19.12 -1.28 -4.91
CA LEU A 22 19.63 -0.41 -3.84
C LEU A 22 21.10 -0.03 -4.07
N ARG A 23 21.94 -1.00 -4.47
CA ARG A 23 23.35 -0.73 -4.82
C ARG A 23 23.48 0.17 -6.05
N LEU A 24 22.67 -0.03 -7.07
CA LEU A 24 22.65 0.81 -8.27
C LEU A 24 22.19 2.23 -7.96
N CYS A 25 21.12 2.39 -7.19
CA CYS A 25 20.65 3.71 -6.73
C CYS A 25 21.70 4.47 -5.91
N ALA A 26 22.49 3.75 -5.10
CA ALA A 26 23.58 4.35 -4.33
C ALA A 26 24.76 4.80 -5.21
N ARG A 27 25.02 4.11 -6.32
CA ARG A 27 26.15 4.40 -7.23
C ARG A 27 25.80 5.43 -8.32
N VAL A 28 24.57 5.39 -8.83
CA VAL A 28 24.14 6.21 -9.96
C VAL A 28 23.16 7.29 -9.48
N LYS A 29 23.62 8.54 -9.42
CA LYS A 29 22.83 9.68 -8.95
C LYS A 29 21.48 9.85 -9.65
N GLY A 30 21.39 9.51 -10.94
CA GLY A 30 20.13 9.55 -11.71
C GLY A 30 19.09 8.55 -11.20
N LEU A 31 19.50 7.30 -10.97
CA LEU A 31 18.62 6.24 -10.43
C LEU A 31 18.21 6.52 -8.99
N GLY A 32 19.11 7.10 -8.18
CA GLY A 32 18.78 7.52 -6.82
C GLY A 32 17.67 8.57 -6.75
N LYS A 33 17.53 9.44 -7.77
CA LYS A 33 16.44 10.43 -7.87
C LYS A 33 15.08 9.80 -8.19
N ILE A 34 15.06 8.72 -8.97
CA ILE A 34 13.85 7.96 -9.31
C ILE A 34 13.34 7.20 -8.09
N GLY A 35 14.24 6.65 -7.30
CA GLY A 35 13.94 5.88 -6.10
C GLY A 35 13.81 4.38 -6.36
N PRO A 36 14.24 3.54 -5.38
CA PRO A 36 14.30 2.10 -5.55
C PRO A 36 12.92 1.46 -5.76
N VAL A 37 11.87 2.00 -5.12
CA VAL A 37 10.51 1.46 -5.20
C VAL A 37 9.98 1.46 -6.64
N LEU A 38 10.08 2.60 -7.33
CA LEU A 38 9.60 2.72 -8.70
C LEU A 38 10.40 1.82 -9.66
N ILE A 39 11.72 1.76 -9.49
CA ILE A 39 12.58 0.91 -10.32
C ILE A 39 12.22 -0.57 -10.15
N LEU A 40 12.03 -1.02 -8.92
CA LEU A 40 11.64 -2.40 -8.61
C LEU A 40 10.25 -2.73 -9.17
N TYR A 41 9.33 -1.78 -9.12
CA TYR A 41 8.00 -1.94 -9.68
C TYR A 41 8.06 -2.09 -11.21
N LEU A 42 8.85 -1.25 -11.90
CA LEU A 42 9.06 -1.36 -13.35
C LEU A 42 9.76 -2.67 -13.75
N ILE A 43 10.77 -3.11 -12.98
CA ILE A 43 11.44 -4.40 -13.22
C ILE A 43 10.44 -5.55 -13.06
N GLY A 44 9.61 -5.54 -12.01
CA GLY A 44 8.57 -6.54 -11.81
C GLY A 44 7.61 -6.62 -12.99
N LEU A 45 7.11 -5.47 -13.47
CA LEU A 45 6.24 -5.40 -14.63
C LEU A 45 6.89 -6.02 -15.89
N VAL A 46 8.15 -5.71 -16.15
CA VAL A 46 8.90 -6.28 -17.26
C VAL A 46 9.02 -7.80 -17.10
N ILE A 47 9.43 -8.28 -15.92
CA ILE A 47 9.55 -9.73 -15.63
C ILE A 47 8.22 -10.45 -15.87
N GLY A 48 7.10 -9.89 -15.43
CA GLY A 48 5.77 -10.49 -15.60
C GLY A 48 5.31 -10.61 -17.05
N ASN A 49 5.77 -9.69 -17.94
CA ASN A 49 5.29 -9.60 -19.33
C ASN A 49 6.26 -10.13 -20.39
N ILE A 50 7.46 -10.60 -20.03
CA ILE A 50 8.42 -11.19 -20.98
C ILE A 50 8.01 -12.61 -21.42
N GLY A 51 6.95 -13.19 -20.89
CA GLY A 51 6.51 -14.54 -21.24
C GLY A 51 7.39 -15.66 -20.69
N LEU A 52 8.32 -15.34 -19.78
CA LEU A 52 9.22 -16.30 -19.15
C LEU A 52 8.57 -17.10 -18.03
N MET A 53 7.32 -16.79 -17.70
CA MET A 53 6.67 -17.37 -16.51
C MET A 53 5.61 -18.41 -16.89
N PRO A 54 5.81 -19.70 -16.56
CA PRO A 54 4.76 -20.70 -16.60
C PRO A 54 3.62 -20.33 -15.61
N ARG A 55 2.39 -20.76 -15.90
CA ARG A 55 1.21 -20.56 -15.05
C ARG A 55 1.40 -20.99 -13.59
N GLN A 56 2.26 -21.98 -13.34
CA GLN A 56 2.59 -22.48 -11.99
C GLN A 56 3.35 -21.46 -11.13
N LEU A 57 3.92 -20.41 -11.73
CA LEU A 57 4.63 -19.35 -10.99
C LEU A 57 3.72 -18.27 -10.44
N SER A 58 2.46 -18.21 -10.86
CA SER A 58 1.46 -17.32 -10.27
C SER A 58 1.30 -17.56 -8.77
N LEU A 59 1.35 -18.84 -8.35
CA LEU A 59 1.35 -19.23 -6.94
C LEU A 59 2.53 -18.62 -6.15
N LEU A 60 3.73 -18.61 -6.75
CA LEU A 60 4.91 -18.04 -6.09
C LEU A 60 4.81 -16.51 -5.96
N GLN A 61 4.33 -15.84 -7.01
CA GLN A 61 4.06 -14.41 -6.98
C GLN A 61 3.04 -14.05 -5.89
N GLU A 62 1.96 -14.82 -5.81
CA GLU A 62 0.93 -14.66 -4.80
C GLU A 62 1.47 -14.90 -3.38
N VAL A 63 2.24 -15.96 -3.17
CA VAL A 63 2.89 -16.25 -1.89
C VAL A 63 3.80 -15.11 -1.46
N PHE A 64 4.65 -14.60 -2.35
CA PHE A 64 5.53 -13.48 -2.02
C PHE A 64 4.74 -12.19 -1.73
N SER A 65 3.71 -11.87 -2.52
CA SER A 65 2.91 -10.68 -2.28
C SER A 65 2.12 -10.77 -0.97
N ASN A 66 1.53 -11.92 -0.68
CA ASN A 66 0.72 -12.13 0.53
C ASN A 66 1.54 -12.31 1.81
N ALA A 67 2.77 -12.84 1.74
CA ALA A 67 3.61 -13.07 2.91
C ALA A 67 4.43 -11.85 3.31
N THR A 68 4.96 -11.10 2.35
CA THR A 68 5.93 -10.01 2.65
C THR A 68 5.29 -8.86 3.40
N VAL A 69 4.06 -8.48 3.07
CA VAL A 69 3.37 -7.34 3.70
C VAL A 69 2.99 -7.63 5.16
N PRO A 70 2.35 -8.75 5.52
CA PRO A 70 2.08 -9.09 6.91
C PRO A 70 3.34 -9.12 7.79
N LEU A 71 4.47 -9.56 7.23
CA LEU A 71 5.75 -9.55 7.94
C LEU A 71 6.35 -8.13 8.03
N ALA A 72 6.17 -7.30 7.00
CA ALA A 72 6.71 -5.95 6.98
C ALA A 72 6.00 -5.00 7.95
N ILE A 73 4.67 -5.11 8.10
CA ILE A 73 3.88 -4.20 8.94
C ILE A 73 4.39 -4.13 10.39
N PRO A 74 4.48 -5.23 11.15
CA PRO A 74 4.99 -5.16 12.52
C PRO A 74 6.43 -4.65 12.59
N LEU A 75 7.32 -5.11 11.69
CA LEU A 75 8.71 -4.68 11.63
C LEU A 75 8.85 -3.17 11.48
N MET A 76 8.02 -2.57 10.61
CA MET A 76 8.03 -1.12 10.40
C MET A 76 7.40 -0.35 11.57
N LEU A 77 6.42 -0.95 12.25
CA LEU A 77 5.73 -0.34 13.39
C LEU A 77 6.53 -0.38 14.70
N PHE A 78 7.40 -1.37 14.91
CA PHE A 78 8.19 -1.50 16.16
C PHE A 78 8.98 -0.23 16.48
N GLY A 79 9.55 0.44 15.50
CA GLY A 79 10.31 1.69 15.67
C GLY A 79 9.45 2.96 15.74
N CYS A 80 8.13 2.86 15.73
CA CYS A 80 7.25 4.02 15.73
C CYS A 80 6.95 4.52 17.14
N SER A 81 7.16 5.80 17.43
CA SER A 81 6.75 6.42 18.70
C SER A 81 5.31 6.92 18.61
N LEU A 82 4.40 6.18 19.20
CA LEU A 82 2.94 6.41 19.13
C LEU A 82 2.38 7.28 20.27
N ARG A 83 3.02 8.35 20.59
CA ARG A 83 2.45 9.28 21.61
C ARG A 83 1.29 10.15 21.11
N ARG A 84 0.84 9.98 19.86
CA ARG A 84 -0.30 10.76 19.32
C ARG A 84 -1.35 9.83 18.72
N SER A 85 -2.57 9.90 19.25
CA SER A 85 -3.82 9.45 18.64
C SER A 85 -4.01 10.01 17.21
N ILE A 86 -4.95 9.44 16.45
CA ILE A 86 -5.35 9.91 15.11
C ILE A 86 -5.45 11.45 15.12
N THR A 87 -4.67 12.09 14.27
CA THR A 87 -4.68 13.54 14.17
C THR A 87 -5.93 14.02 13.42
N ARG A 88 -6.36 15.26 13.69
CA ARG A 88 -7.44 15.89 12.95
C ARG A 88 -7.21 15.82 11.44
N SER A 89 -5.97 16.01 11.00
CA SER A 89 -5.58 15.91 9.58
C SER A 89 -5.86 14.51 9.00
N GLN A 90 -5.54 13.46 9.73
CA GLN A 90 -5.81 12.07 9.30
C GLN A 90 -7.30 11.75 9.24
N LEU A 91 -8.09 12.23 10.20
CA LEU A 91 -9.55 12.08 10.18
C LEU A 91 -10.17 12.82 9.00
N LEU A 92 -9.73 14.05 8.74
CA LEU A 92 -10.20 14.83 7.59
C LEU A 92 -9.78 14.18 6.27
N ALA A 93 -8.57 13.60 6.19
CA ALA A 93 -8.11 12.87 5.02
C ALA A 93 -8.95 11.59 4.79
N LEU A 94 -9.33 10.88 5.85
CA LEU A 94 -10.26 9.74 5.79
C LEU A 94 -11.61 10.19 5.20
N LEU A 95 -12.24 11.18 5.81
CA LEU A 95 -13.58 11.63 5.41
C LEU A 95 -13.59 12.21 3.99
N SER A 96 -12.59 13.02 3.64
CA SER A 96 -12.47 13.58 2.29
C SER A 96 -12.21 12.50 1.23
N GLY A 97 -11.44 11.45 1.57
CA GLY A 97 -11.21 10.32 0.69
C GLY A 97 -12.47 9.49 0.44
N LEU A 98 -13.20 9.13 1.51
CA LEU A 98 -14.49 8.44 1.39
C LEU A 98 -15.49 9.24 0.54
N ALA A 99 -15.63 10.55 0.83
CA ALA A 99 -16.50 11.42 0.06
C ALA A 99 -16.07 11.50 -1.42
N ALA A 100 -14.77 11.61 -1.69
CA ALA A 100 -14.24 11.66 -3.04
C ALA A 100 -14.57 10.38 -3.82
N VAL A 101 -14.38 9.20 -3.23
CA VAL A 101 -14.72 7.92 -3.87
C VAL A 101 -16.22 7.83 -4.15
N VAL A 102 -17.08 8.09 -3.19
CA VAL A 102 -18.53 8.01 -3.35
C VAL A 102 -19.03 8.96 -4.45
N LEU A 103 -18.56 10.21 -4.43
CA LEU A 103 -18.96 11.22 -5.42
C LEU A 103 -18.47 10.85 -6.84
N THR A 104 -17.24 10.35 -6.96
CA THR A 104 -16.71 9.96 -8.28
C THR A 104 -17.31 8.66 -8.79
N VAL A 105 -17.62 7.70 -7.94
CA VAL A 105 -18.38 6.50 -8.34
C VAL A 105 -19.75 6.89 -8.82
N THR A 106 -20.48 7.74 -8.10
CA THR A 106 -21.81 8.20 -8.50
C THR A 106 -21.76 9.00 -9.81
N GLY A 107 -20.83 9.93 -9.94
CA GLY A 107 -20.62 10.69 -11.18
C GLY A 107 -20.22 9.80 -12.35
N GLY A 108 -19.32 8.86 -12.13
CA GLY A 108 -18.90 7.88 -13.14
C GLY A 108 -20.01 6.92 -13.55
N TYR A 109 -20.92 6.56 -12.63
CA TYR A 109 -22.13 5.80 -12.98
C TYR A 109 -23.01 6.56 -13.96
N LEU A 110 -23.21 7.85 -13.74
CA LEU A 110 -24.02 8.66 -14.66
C LEU A 110 -23.40 8.80 -16.05
N LEU A 111 -22.05 8.82 -16.12
CA LEU A 111 -21.32 8.99 -17.38
C LEU A 111 -21.11 7.68 -18.15
N PHE A 112 -20.81 6.60 -17.43
CA PHE A 112 -20.39 5.32 -18.01
C PHE A 112 -21.28 4.16 -17.56
N GLY A 113 -21.69 4.15 -16.29
CA GLY A 113 -22.29 3.00 -15.62
C GLY A 113 -23.70 2.68 -16.13
N ARG A 114 -24.52 3.68 -16.48
CA ARG A 114 -25.89 3.47 -17.00
C ARG A 114 -25.95 2.63 -18.28
N SER A 115 -24.89 2.62 -19.05
CA SER A 115 -24.80 1.87 -20.30
C SER A 115 -24.15 0.49 -20.13
N LEU A 116 -23.73 0.14 -18.91
CA LEU A 116 -23.11 -1.14 -18.61
C LEU A 116 -24.15 -2.12 -18.03
N ASP A 117 -24.08 -3.38 -18.46
CA ASP A 117 -24.75 -4.45 -17.77
C ASP A 117 -24.31 -4.50 -16.31
N GLU A 118 -25.25 -4.62 -15.37
CA GLU A 118 -24.99 -4.59 -13.94
C GLU A 118 -24.33 -3.27 -13.43
N GLY A 119 -24.48 -2.14 -14.15
CA GLY A 119 -23.77 -0.90 -13.87
C GLY A 119 -23.90 -0.39 -12.44
N ALA A 120 -25.10 -0.48 -11.83
CA ALA A 120 -25.31 -0.12 -10.43
C ALA A 120 -24.52 -1.01 -9.46
N LYS A 121 -24.49 -2.33 -9.71
CA LYS A 121 -23.69 -3.28 -8.95
C LYS A 121 -22.21 -3.02 -9.13
N ILE A 122 -21.77 -2.70 -10.35
CA ILE A 122 -20.39 -2.28 -10.64
C ILE A 122 -20.02 -1.04 -9.81
N GLY A 123 -20.90 -0.04 -9.73
CA GLY A 123 -20.68 1.13 -8.86
C GLY A 123 -20.49 0.75 -7.39
N GLY A 124 -21.28 -0.20 -6.88
CA GLY A 124 -21.11 -0.76 -5.54
C GLY A 124 -19.75 -1.45 -5.35
N LEU A 125 -19.36 -2.29 -6.32
CA LEU A 125 -18.05 -2.95 -6.33
C LEU A 125 -16.89 -1.96 -6.33
N LEU A 126 -16.96 -0.92 -7.19
CA LEU A 126 -15.92 0.13 -7.25
C LEU A 126 -15.87 0.96 -5.95
N THR A 127 -17.02 1.22 -5.31
CA THR A 127 -17.03 1.85 -3.99
C THR A 127 -16.29 0.99 -2.98
N GLY A 128 -16.58 -0.31 -2.94
CA GLY A 128 -15.94 -1.23 -2.00
C GLY A 128 -14.43 -1.39 -2.22
N VAL A 129 -13.99 -1.57 -3.47
CA VAL A 129 -12.57 -1.75 -3.77
C VAL A 129 -11.77 -0.48 -3.50
N TYR A 130 -12.31 0.71 -3.81
CA TYR A 130 -11.61 1.98 -3.61
C TYR A 130 -11.85 2.62 -2.25
N THR A 131 -12.40 1.89 -1.31
CA THR A 131 -12.44 2.24 0.11
C THR A 131 -11.80 1.16 0.98
N GLY A 132 -11.73 -0.10 0.50
CA GLY A 132 -11.26 -1.21 1.29
C GLY A 132 -10.51 -2.30 0.50
N GLY A 133 -10.17 -2.08 -0.78
CA GLY A 133 -9.36 -3.01 -1.56
C GLY A 133 -10.09 -4.26 -2.05
N THR A 134 -9.32 -5.19 -2.62
CA THR A 134 -9.80 -6.39 -3.32
C THR A 134 -10.63 -7.35 -2.45
N ILE A 135 -10.41 -7.33 -1.12
CA ILE A 135 -11.21 -8.15 -0.18
C ILE A 135 -12.66 -7.70 -0.19
N ASN A 136 -12.90 -6.38 -0.15
CA ASN A 136 -14.25 -5.83 -0.24
C ASN A 136 -14.87 -6.05 -1.63
N LEU A 137 -14.04 -6.04 -2.69
CA LEU A 137 -14.49 -6.38 -4.04
C LEU A 137 -15.07 -7.81 -4.08
N ALA A 138 -14.35 -8.78 -3.50
CA ALA A 138 -14.78 -10.17 -3.45
C ALA A 138 -16.03 -10.36 -2.57
N ALA A 139 -16.09 -9.72 -1.42
CA ALA A 139 -17.24 -9.75 -0.52
C ALA A 139 -18.51 -9.17 -1.19
N LEU A 140 -18.39 -8.00 -1.81
CA LEU A 140 -19.50 -7.33 -2.50
C LEU A 140 -19.96 -8.09 -3.75
N LYS A 141 -19.05 -8.78 -4.47
CA LYS A 141 -19.43 -9.70 -5.54
C LYS A 141 -20.46 -10.71 -5.05
N ALA A 142 -20.19 -11.35 -3.92
CA ALA A 142 -21.09 -12.34 -3.32
C ALA A 142 -22.39 -11.69 -2.82
N MET A 143 -22.31 -10.54 -2.16
CA MET A 143 -23.45 -9.82 -1.59
C MET A 143 -24.42 -9.30 -2.67
N LEU A 144 -23.89 -8.79 -3.79
CA LEU A 144 -24.68 -8.19 -4.87
C LEU A 144 -25.04 -9.20 -5.98
N GLY A 145 -24.55 -10.43 -5.90
CA GLY A 145 -24.76 -11.45 -6.93
C GLY A 145 -24.23 -11.00 -8.30
N VAL A 146 -23.00 -10.51 -8.36
CA VAL A 146 -22.37 -10.06 -9.61
C VAL A 146 -21.85 -11.25 -10.40
N ARG A 147 -22.02 -11.23 -11.72
CA ARG A 147 -21.53 -12.29 -12.60
C ARG A 147 -20.02 -12.45 -12.51
N GLU A 148 -19.55 -13.69 -12.61
CA GLU A 148 -18.10 -14.01 -12.54
C GLU A 148 -17.29 -13.26 -13.59
N SER A 149 -17.79 -13.20 -14.83
CA SER A 149 -17.14 -12.49 -15.94
C SER A 149 -16.98 -11.00 -15.67
N THR A 150 -18.01 -10.34 -15.11
CA THR A 150 -17.98 -8.93 -14.72
C THR A 150 -16.94 -8.70 -13.62
N TYR A 151 -16.90 -9.59 -12.62
CA TYR A 151 -15.93 -9.52 -11.53
C TYR A 151 -14.48 -9.65 -12.01
N ILE A 152 -14.19 -10.66 -12.85
CA ILE A 152 -12.84 -10.87 -13.42
C ILE A 152 -12.40 -9.66 -14.23
N LEU A 153 -13.29 -9.09 -15.03
CA LEU A 153 -12.99 -7.94 -15.86
C LEU A 153 -12.69 -6.69 -15.01
N ILE A 154 -13.50 -6.44 -13.98
CA ILE A 154 -13.25 -5.34 -13.03
C ILE A 154 -11.90 -5.52 -12.35
N ASN A 155 -11.59 -6.71 -11.83
CA ASN A 155 -10.35 -6.99 -11.13
C ASN A 155 -9.13 -6.80 -12.05
N SER A 156 -9.21 -7.24 -13.31
CA SER A 156 -8.15 -7.06 -14.30
C SER A 156 -7.89 -5.59 -14.63
N TYR A 157 -8.96 -4.82 -14.86
CA TYR A 157 -8.82 -3.39 -15.15
C TYR A 157 -8.39 -2.59 -13.93
N ASP A 158 -8.84 -2.98 -12.73
CA ASP A 158 -8.35 -2.38 -11.49
C ASP A 158 -6.85 -2.55 -11.33
N MET A 159 -6.30 -3.74 -11.58
CA MET A 159 -4.85 -3.98 -11.52
C MET A 159 -4.09 -3.05 -12.47
N LEU A 160 -4.57 -2.89 -13.72
CA LEU A 160 -3.95 -2.01 -14.71
C LEU A 160 -3.99 -0.55 -14.26
N VAL A 161 -5.18 -0.06 -13.90
CA VAL A 161 -5.38 1.35 -13.52
C VAL A 161 -4.67 1.68 -12.22
N SER A 162 -4.68 0.77 -11.24
CA SER A 162 -3.95 0.89 -9.98
C SER A 162 -2.44 0.95 -10.19
N PHE A 163 -1.91 0.19 -11.16
CA PHE A 163 -0.52 0.28 -11.56
C PHE A 163 -0.18 1.66 -12.14
N LEU A 164 -0.99 2.16 -13.09
CA LEU A 164 -0.80 3.49 -13.68
C LEU A 164 -0.89 4.60 -12.63
N TYR A 165 -1.82 4.47 -11.70
CA TYR A 165 -1.99 5.40 -10.57
C TYR A 165 -0.75 5.46 -9.67
N LEU A 166 -0.20 4.32 -9.26
CA LEU A 166 1.03 4.26 -8.45
C LEU A 166 2.23 4.83 -9.21
N THR A 167 2.38 4.46 -10.49
CA THR A 167 3.44 4.99 -11.35
C THR A 167 3.35 6.52 -11.46
N PHE A 168 2.16 7.06 -11.66
CA PHE A 168 1.92 8.50 -11.65
C PHE A 168 2.31 9.13 -10.31
N LEU A 169 1.85 8.57 -9.19
CA LEU A 169 2.16 9.10 -7.86
C LEU A 169 3.66 9.12 -7.58
N LEU A 170 4.34 7.99 -7.80
CA LEU A 170 5.77 7.84 -7.53
C LEU A 170 6.64 8.69 -8.47
N GLY A 171 6.21 8.85 -9.73
CA GLY A 171 6.93 9.63 -10.73
C GLY A 171 6.77 11.14 -10.56
N ILE A 172 5.54 11.60 -10.61
CA ILE A 172 5.20 13.04 -10.70
C ILE A 172 4.32 13.49 -9.54
N GLY A 173 3.37 12.67 -9.11
CA GLY A 173 2.29 13.03 -8.19
C GLY A 173 2.77 13.60 -6.87
N ILE A 174 3.77 12.96 -6.23
CA ILE A 174 4.34 13.42 -4.96
C ILE A 174 4.85 14.88 -5.09
N LYS A 175 5.61 15.18 -6.14
CA LYS A 175 6.16 16.51 -6.35
C LYS A 175 5.06 17.54 -6.66
N LEU A 176 4.08 17.13 -7.45
CA LEU A 176 2.95 17.96 -7.86
C LEU A 176 2.09 18.34 -6.64
N PHE A 177 1.68 17.36 -5.85
CA PHE A 177 0.79 17.60 -4.72
C PHE A 177 1.47 18.35 -3.57
N ARG A 178 2.76 18.14 -3.34
CA ARG A 178 3.54 18.97 -2.39
C ARG A 178 3.64 20.45 -2.81
N ARG A 179 3.42 20.78 -4.09
CA ARG A 179 3.35 22.19 -4.54
C ARG A 179 1.94 22.79 -4.40
N ILE A 180 0.90 21.95 -4.51
CA ILE A 180 -0.51 22.39 -4.50
C ILE A 180 -1.05 22.47 -3.08
N LEU A 181 -0.68 21.53 -2.22
CA LEU A 181 -1.18 21.41 -0.85
C LEU A 181 -0.25 22.11 0.16
N PRO A 182 -0.77 22.48 1.34
CA PRO A 182 0.05 23.07 2.41
C PRO A 182 1.28 22.22 2.71
N GLY A 183 2.37 22.88 3.06
CA GLY A 183 3.64 22.23 3.32
C GLY A 183 3.56 21.15 4.40
N THR A 184 4.26 20.08 4.18
CA THR A 184 4.44 19.00 5.15
C THR A 184 5.08 19.56 6.42
N LEU A 185 4.70 19.05 7.59
CA LEU A 185 5.28 19.36 8.92
C LEU A 185 6.79 19.02 9.04
N LEU A 186 7.50 18.87 7.92
CA LEU A 186 8.95 18.65 7.83
C LEU A 186 9.75 19.95 7.69
N SER A 187 9.12 21.11 7.56
CA SER A 187 9.80 22.40 7.52
C SER A 187 9.87 23.02 8.90
N SER A 188 10.59 22.42 9.80
CA SER A 188 11.33 23.13 10.83
C SER A 188 12.81 22.87 10.56
N SER A 189 13.41 23.76 9.81
CA SER A 189 14.85 23.92 9.70
C SER A 189 15.47 24.00 11.09
N PRO A 190 16.66 23.46 11.29
CA PRO A 190 17.44 23.74 12.48
C PRO A 190 18.23 25.03 12.23
N GLU A 191 17.59 26.16 12.39
CA GLU A 191 18.25 27.44 12.67
C GLU A 191 17.27 28.24 13.50
N ASP A 192 17.49 28.20 14.81
CA ASP A 192 17.52 29.28 15.76
C ASP A 192 17.41 28.76 17.19
N GLY A 193 18.47 28.97 17.96
CA GLY A 193 18.44 29.38 19.37
C GLY A 193 18.20 28.31 20.43
N GLU A 194 19.31 27.88 21.01
CA GLU A 194 19.46 27.44 22.40
C GLU A 194 18.27 27.65 23.34
N SER A 195 17.83 26.62 23.96
CA SER A 195 17.79 26.33 25.40
C SER A 195 16.59 25.48 25.79
N SER A 196 16.92 24.55 26.63
CA SER A 196 16.19 23.74 27.58
C SER A 196 15.98 22.28 27.22
N GLY A 197 16.86 21.51 27.74
CA GLY A 197 16.84 20.15 28.28
C GLY A 197 15.59 19.28 28.02
N SER A 198 15.56 18.63 26.87
CA SER A 198 14.88 17.34 26.72
C SER A 198 15.85 16.41 25.98
N PRO A 199 16.01 15.15 26.43
CA PRO A 199 17.00 14.26 25.83
C PRO A 199 16.71 14.10 24.34
N ALA A 200 17.69 14.45 23.53
CA ALA A 200 17.70 14.26 22.10
C ALA A 200 17.36 12.81 21.79
N VAL A 201 16.21 12.59 21.16
CA VAL A 201 15.92 11.34 20.46
C VAL A 201 16.97 11.24 19.36
N PRO A 202 17.79 10.19 19.30
CA PRO A 202 18.78 10.06 18.24
C PRO A 202 18.05 10.14 16.89
N GLU A 203 18.42 11.07 16.03
CA GLU A 203 18.06 11.13 14.63
C GLU A 203 18.72 9.98 13.85
N THR A 204 18.48 8.76 14.26
CA THR A 204 18.82 7.55 13.51
C THR A 204 17.59 7.09 12.74
N GLY A 205 17.01 8.01 11.94
CA GLY A 205 16.28 7.60 10.78
C GLY A 205 17.30 7.15 9.74
N PRO A 206 17.21 5.97 9.10
CA PRO A 206 18.10 5.64 8.03
C PRO A 206 17.98 6.73 6.97
N SER A 207 19.05 7.51 6.79
CA SER A 207 19.20 8.34 5.61
C SER A 207 19.15 7.39 4.43
N PHE A 208 18.38 7.71 3.40
CA PHE A 208 18.27 6.91 2.17
C PHE A 208 19.63 6.69 1.48
N ASP A 209 20.66 7.41 1.90
CA ASP A 209 22.05 7.23 1.47
C ASP A 209 22.75 6.03 2.13
N ALA A 210 22.13 5.38 3.11
CA ALA A 210 22.75 4.35 3.95
C ALA A 210 22.52 2.90 3.49
N GLY A 211 21.91 2.66 2.33
CA GLY A 211 21.55 1.30 1.88
C GLY A 211 22.73 0.31 1.84
N THR A 212 23.95 0.77 1.63
CA THR A 212 25.15 -0.08 1.64
C THR A 212 25.86 -0.10 3.00
N ALA A 213 25.80 0.99 3.77
CA ALA A 213 26.36 1.08 5.10
C ALA A 213 25.49 0.32 6.12
N SER A 214 24.17 0.42 5.99
CA SER A 214 23.21 -0.31 6.82
C SER A 214 23.31 -1.83 6.60
N ALA A 215 23.44 -2.29 5.36
CA ALA A 215 23.58 -3.72 5.07
C ALA A 215 24.82 -4.34 5.74
N ARG A 216 25.97 -3.65 5.71
CA ARG A 216 27.18 -4.13 6.41
C ARG A 216 27.03 -4.15 7.93
N ALA A 217 26.32 -3.19 8.49
CA ALA A 217 26.07 -3.11 9.93
C ALA A 217 25.07 -4.19 10.42
N ILE A 218 24.11 -4.60 9.59
CA ILE A 218 23.19 -5.71 9.90
C ILE A 218 23.95 -7.04 10.05
N PHE A 219 25.00 -7.27 9.27
CA PHE A 219 25.85 -8.47 9.36
C PHE A 219 26.85 -8.49 10.53
N SER A 220 26.89 -7.43 11.35
CA SER A 220 27.64 -7.47 12.62
C SER A 220 26.93 -8.40 13.63
N ARG A 221 27.67 -8.92 14.62
CA ARG A 221 27.09 -9.80 15.68
C ARG A 221 25.92 -9.12 16.42
N GLU A 222 26.02 -7.83 16.68
CA GLU A 222 24.94 -7.06 17.31
C GLU A 222 23.77 -6.83 16.35
N GLY A 223 24.05 -6.51 15.08
CA GLY A 223 23.05 -6.36 14.04
C GLY A 223 22.27 -7.62 13.82
N LEU A 224 22.94 -8.77 13.73
CA LEU A 224 22.30 -10.07 13.54
C LEU A 224 21.42 -10.47 14.75
N ARG A 225 21.86 -10.16 15.99
CA ARG A 225 21.02 -10.35 17.19
C ARG A 225 19.78 -9.46 17.18
N SER A 226 19.92 -8.19 16.83
CA SER A 226 18.79 -7.25 16.75
C SER A 226 17.83 -7.67 15.65
N ALA A 227 18.32 -8.02 14.46
CA ALA A 227 17.54 -8.52 13.35
C ALA A 227 16.79 -9.81 13.73
N GLY A 228 17.45 -10.77 14.33
CA GLY A 228 16.83 -12.02 14.79
C GLY A 228 15.73 -11.79 15.82
N ARG A 229 15.92 -10.87 16.77
CA ARG A 229 14.88 -10.49 17.74
C ARG A 229 13.68 -9.81 17.06
N SER A 230 13.94 -8.91 16.10
CA SER A 230 12.88 -8.23 15.35
C SER A 230 12.05 -9.22 14.53
N VAL A 231 12.71 -10.13 13.81
CA VAL A 231 12.03 -11.17 13.01
C VAL A 231 11.29 -12.15 13.91
N GLY A 232 11.91 -12.62 15.00
CA GLY A 232 11.27 -13.53 15.95
C GLY A 232 10.01 -12.91 16.58
N LEU A 233 10.07 -11.65 16.99
CA LEU A 233 8.89 -10.95 17.52
C LEU A 233 7.81 -10.76 16.45
N THR A 234 8.21 -10.47 15.21
CA THR A 234 7.27 -10.36 14.09
C THR A 234 6.56 -11.69 13.83
N LEU A 235 7.29 -12.79 13.80
CA LEU A 235 6.69 -14.12 13.62
C LEU A 235 5.72 -14.46 14.76
N LEU A 236 6.05 -14.08 15.99
CA LEU A 236 5.14 -14.24 17.14
C LEU A 236 3.86 -13.41 16.95
N VAL A 237 3.99 -12.14 16.56
CA VAL A 237 2.83 -11.27 16.28
C VAL A 237 1.99 -11.85 15.14
N CYS A 238 2.62 -12.35 14.07
CA CYS A 238 1.93 -13.01 12.96
C CYS A 238 1.20 -14.28 13.42
N ALA A 239 1.84 -15.13 14.22
CA ALA A 239 1.25 -16.36 14.72
C ALA A 239 0.04 -16.10 15.63
N VAL A 240 0.15 -15.13 16.54
CA VAL A 240 -0.97 -14.73 17.43
C VAL A 240 -2.11 -14.12 16.60
N SER A 241 -1.80 -13.21 15.68
CA SER A 241 -2.82 -12.58 14.84
C SER A 241 -3.51 -13.58 13.93
N GLY A 242 -2.74 -14.49 13.32
CA GLY A 242 -3.29 -15.54 12.47
C GLY A 242 -4.10 -16.56 13.27
N GLY A 243 -3.61 -16.99 14.43
CA GLY A 243 -4.34 -17.90 15.32
C GLY A 243 -5.70 -17.36 15.75
N ILE A 244 -5.78 -16.07 16.10
CA ILE A 244 -7.06 -15.42 16.45
C ILE A 244 -7.93 -15.29 15.21
N ALA A 245 -7.38 -14.88 14.07
CA ALA A 245 -8.14 -14.70 12.84
C ALA A 245 -8.72 -16.02 12.31
N LEU A 246 -8.04 -17.16 12.51
CA LEU A 246 -8.53 -18.50 12.15
C LEU A 246 -9.79 -18.94 12.93
N LEU A 247 -10.07 -18.32 14.07
CA LEU A 247 -11.30 -18.59 14.85
C LEU A 247 -12.53 -17.90 14.24
N LEU A 248 -12.35 -17.08 13.22
CA LEU A 248 -13.40 -16.28 12.57
C LEU A 248 -13.74 -16.83 11.19
N PRO A 249 -14.93 -16.48 10.65
CA PRO A 249 -15.30 -16.87 9.28
C PRO A 249 -14.28 -16.40 8.23
N GLU A 250 -14.12 -17.18 7.16
CA GLU A 250 -13.14 -16.90 6.08
C GLU A 250 -13.20 -15.49 5.53
N HIS A 251 -14.39 -14.93 5.36
CA HIS A 251 -14.59 -13.56 4.85
C HIS A 251 -14.03 -12.47 5.79
N ALA A 252 -13.90 -12.75 7.08
CA ALA A 252 -13.36 -11.82 8.07
C ALA A 252 -11.85 -12.04 8.33
N PHE A 253 -11.31 -13.19 7.92
CA PHE A 253 -9.94 -13.60 8.25
C PHE A 253 -8.91 -12.53 7.92
N MET A 254 -8.81 -12.11 6.66
CA MET A 254 -7.76 -11.15 6.24
C MET A 254 -7.92 -9.78 6.88
N THR A 255 -9.15 -9.31 7.04
CA THR A 255 -9.42 -8.02 7.71
C THR A 255 -8.95 -8.06 9.16
N VAL A 256 -9.37 -9.09 9.91
CA VAL A 256 -9.00 -9.23 11.33
C VAL A 256 -7.51 -9.52 11.48
N PHE A 257 -6.93 -10.33 10.60
CA PHE A 257 -5.51 -10.61 10.60
C PHE A 257 -4.67 -9.33 10.47
N ILE A 258 -4.95 -8.48 9.48
CA ILE A 258 -4.23 -7.21 9.27
C ILE A 258 -4.48 -6.23 10.42
N LEU A 259 -5.71 -6.18 10.95
CA LEU A 259 -6.05 -5.38 12.12
C LEU A 259 -5.23 -5.76 13.34
N LEU A 260 -5.17 -7.07 13.66
CA LEU A 260 -4.41 -7.58 14.78
C LEU A 260 -2.90 -7.38 14.60
N LEU A 261 -2.37 -7.63 13.40
CA LEU A 261 -0.97 -7.35 13.08
C LEU A 261 -0.59 -5.89 13.36
N THR A 262 -1.43 -4.98 12.91
CA THR A 262 -1.22 -3.55 13.10
C THR A 262 -1.35 -3.19 14.57
N THR A 263 -2.42 -3.63 15.23
CA THR A 263 -2.68 -3.34 16.66
C THR A 263 -1.59 -3.90 17.56
N LEU A 264 -1.19 -5.16 17.36
CA LEU A 264 -0.14 -5.80 18.15
C LEU A 264 1.25 -5.21 17.82
N GLY A 265 1.51 -4.87 16.55
CA GLY A 265 2.72 -4.17 16.14
C GLY A 265 2.85 -2.81 16.85
N ILE A 266 1.75 -2.07 16.90
CA ILE A 266 1.62 -0.83 17.66
C ILE A 266 1.81 -1.08 19.16
N ALA A 267 1.10 -2.04 19.74
CA ALA A 267 1.22 -2.37 21.17
C ALA A 267 2.65 -2.74 21.56
N CYS A 268 3.35 -3.49 20.73
CA CYS A 268 4.77 -3.82 20.93
C CYS A 268 5.66 -2.58 20.91
N SER A 269 5.34 -1.57 20.10
CA SER A 269 6.13 -0.32 20.02
C SER A 269 6.09 0.56 21.29
N PHE A 270 5.11 0.34 22.18
CA PHE A 270 5.09 1.00 23.50
C PHE A 270 6.22 0.48 24.42
N SER A 271 6.69 -0.73 24.19
CA SER A 271 7.81 -1.32 24.94
C SER A 271 9.13 -0.72 24.48
N LYS A 272 9.88 -0.09 25.40
CA LYS A 272 11.19 0.50 25.09
C LYS A 272 12.18 -0.50 24.47
N PRO A 273 12.32 -1.76 24.98
CA PRO A 273 13.20 -2.76 24.35
C PRO A 273 12.84 -3.09 22.90
N VAL A 274 11.56 -3.02 22.54
CA VAL A 274 11.11 -3.29 21.15
C VAL A 274 11.36 -2.07 20.27
N ARG A 275 11.05 -0.89 20.75
CA ARG A 275 11.28 0.35 20.00
C ARG A 275 12.74 0.60 19.69
N ASP A 276 13.64 0.18 20.60
CA ASP A 276 15.08 0.33 20.45
C ASP A 276 15.71 -0.78 19.56
N LEU A 277 14.92 -1.68 18.96
CA LEU A 277 15.39 -2.67 18.00
C LEU A 277 15.92 -1.97 16.74
N LYS A 278 17.24 -2.00 16.62
CA LYS A 278 17.92 -1.49 15.42
C LYS A 278 17.54 -2.36 14.21
N TYR A 279 17.45 -1.75 13.04
CA TYR A 279 17.22 -2.43 11.75
C TYR A 279 15.82 -3.06 11.53
N SER A 280 14.89 -3.05 12.50
CA SER A 280 13.55 -3.60 12.29
C SER A 280 12.85 -2.92 11.10
N TYR A 281 12.94 -1.60 11.02
CA TYR A 281 12.39 -0.83 9.91
C TYR A 281 13.07 -1.16 8.57
N ASP A 282 14.40 -1.31 8.54
CA ASP A 282 15.16 -1.60 7.32
C ASP A 282 14.81 -2.99 6.77
N ILE A 283 14.62 -3.98 7.65
CA ILE A 283 14.17 -5.33 7.27
C ILE A 283 12.74 -5.27 6.72
N GLY A 284 11.84 -4.56 7.40
CA GLY A 284 10.48 -4.34 6.91
C GLY A 284 10.44 -3.68 5.53
N MET A 285 11.28 -2.65 5.33
CA MET A 285 11.45 -2.00 4.03
C MET A 285 11.98 -2.93 2.95
N TYR A 286 12.91 -3.83 3.28
CA TYR A 286 13.41 -4.81 2.33
C TYR A 286 12.32 -5.78 1.87
N LEU A 287 11.45 -6.22 2.78
CA LEU A 287 10.28 -7.03 2.45
C LEU A 287 9.32 -6.27 1.53
N ILE A 288 9.12 -4.97 1.75
CA ILE A 288 8.31 -4.13 0.85
C ILE A 288 8.95 -4.03 -0.55
N TYR A 289 10.26 -3.98 -0.65
CA TYR A 289 10.92 -4.02 -1.96
C TYR A 289 10.69 -5.34 -2.70
N ILE A 290 10.72 -6.48 -2.00
CA ILE A 290 10.36 -7.79 -2.56
C ILE A 290 8.87 -7.78 -2.99
N PHE A 291 7.98 -7.26 -2.16
CA PHE A 291 6.57 -7.09 -2.48
C PHE A 291 6.35 -6.29 -3.77
N CYS A 292 7.07 -5.18 -3.95
CA CYS A 292 6.93 -4.35 -5.15
C CYS A 292 7.22 -5.12 -6.45
N ILE A 293 8.27 -5.93 -6.46
CA ILE A 293 8.60 -6.80 -7.60
C ILE A 293 7.53 -7.88 -7.81
N ALA A 294 7.13 -8.55 -6.73
CA ALA A 294 6.18 -9.66 -6.81
C ALA A 294 4.84 -9.19 -7.36
N VAL A 295 4.27 -8.12 -6.79
CA VAL A 295 2.98 -7.56 -7.22
C VAL A 295 3.05 -7.01 -8.65
N ALA A 296 4.09 -6.26 -8.97
CA ALA A 296 4.22 -5.72 -10.33
C ALA A 296 4.36 -6.81 -11.39
N SER A 297 4.98 -7.96 -11.05
CA SER A 297 5.10 -9.10 -11.96
C SER A 297 3.80 -9.88 -12.18
N MET A 298 2.78 -9.66 -11.33
CA MET A 298 1.44 -10.24 -11.52
C MET A 298 0.61 -9.48 -12.56
N ALA A 299 0.98 -8.25 -12.88
CA ALA A 299 0.27 -7.43 -13.86
C ALA A 299 0.52 -7.98 -15.29
N ASP A 300 -0.48 -8.63 -15.87
CA ASP A 300 -0.47 -9.17 -17.22
C ASP A 300 -1.05 -8.14 -18.20
N LEU A 301 -0.19 -7.55 -19.02
CA LEU A 301 -0.59 -6.55 -20.02
C LEU A 301 -1.07 -7.17 -21.34
N GLY A 302 -0.90 -8.48 -21.52
CA GLY A 302 -1.22 -9.17 -22.79
C GLY A 302 -2.66 -9.65 -22.93
N HIS A 303 -3.38 -9.83 -21.81
CA HIS A 303 -4.73 -10.42 -21.80
C HIS A 303 -5.86 -9.40 -21.58
N PHE A 304 -5.60 -8.11 -21.81
CA PHE A 304 -6.65 -7.10 -21.68
C PHE A 304 -7.51 -7.00 -22.94
N ASP A 305 -8.80 -7.35 -22.84
CA ASP A 305 -9.79 -7.03 -23.87
C ASP A 305 -10.19 -5.54 -23.78
N LEU A 306 -9.34 -4.70 -24.38
CA LEU A 306 -9.58 -3.27 -24.41
C LEU A 306 -10.77 -2.88 -25.29
N ALA A 307 -11.09 -3.69 -26.30
CA ALA A 307 -12.16 -3.36 -27.26
C ALA A 307 -13.55 -3.55 -26.67
N GLY A 308 -13.77 -4.68 -25.95
CA GLY A 308 -15.06 -4.98 -25.32
C GLY A 308 -15.34 -4.24 -24.01
N GLY A 309 -14.27 -3.83 -23.30
CA GLY A 309 -14.38 -3.25 -21.95
C GLY A 309 -14.07 -1.77 -21.82
N ILE A 310 -13.92 -1.01 -22.91
CA ILE A 310 -13.46 0.40 -22.89
C ILE A 310 -14.31 1.31 -21.98
N ARG A 311 -15.62 1.09 -21.90
CA ARG A 311 -16.50 1.89 -21.03
C ARG A 311 -16.26 1.58 -19.56
N LEU A 312 -16.06 0.31 -19.22
CA LEU A 312 -15.73 -0.12 -17.87
C LEU A 312 -14.34 0.37 -17.45
N LEU A 313 -13.34 0.27 -18.35
CA LEU A 313 -12.02 0.83 -18.13
C LEU A 313 -12.09 2.34 -17.93
N GLY A 314 -12.89 3.05 -18.72
CA GLY A 314 -13.16 4.48 -18.56
C GLY A 314 -13.79 4.80 -17.21
N TYR A 315 -14.75 4.00 -16.75
CA TYR A 315 -15.39 4.16 -15.45
C TYR A 315 -14.38 4.00 -14.31
N ILE A 316 -13.61 2.91 -14.33
CA ILE A 316 -12.57 2.63 -13.33
C ILE A 316 -11.53 3.75 -13.30
N THR A 317 -11.02 4.16 -14.47
CA THR A 317 -10.04 5.25 -14.59
C THR A 317 -10.60 6.57 -14.04
N PHE A 318 -11.84 6.89 -14.38
CA PHE A 318 -12.52 8.09 -13.88
C PHE A 318 -12.65 8.06 -12.35
N VAL A 319 -13.01 6.92 -11.77
CA VAL A 319 -13.12 6.79 -10.31
C VAL A 319 -11.75 6.94 -9.64
N VAL A 320 -10.74 6.24 -10.11
CA VAL A 320 -9.40 6.25 -9.50
C VAL A 320 -8.76 7.65 -9.56
N PHE A 321 -8.65 8.22 -10.75
CA PHE A 321 -8.01 9.54 -10.90
C PHE A 321 -8.93 10.68 -10.48
N GLY A 322 -10.23 10.57 -10.70
CA GLY A 322 -11.22 11.54 -10.28
C GLY A 322 -11.29 11.65 -8.75
N SER A 323 -11.26 10.53 -8.02
CA SER A 323 -11.25 10.56 -6.57
C SER A 323 -9.95 11.17 -6.02
N LEU A 324 -8.81 10.90 -6.65
CA LEU A 324 -7.54 11.55 -6.29
C LEU A 324 -7.63 13.07 -6.45
N VAL A 325 -8.09 13.54 -7.63
CA VAL A 325 -8.23 14.98 -7.90
C VAL A 325 -9.21 15.62 -6.92
N LEU A 326 -10.36 15.00 -6.71
CA LEU A 326 -11.37 15.53 -5.80
C LEU A 326 -10.88 15.53 -4.35
N GLN A 327 -10.17 14.47 -3.92
CA GLN A 327 -9.58 14.42 -2.59
C GLN A 327 -8.51 15.51 -2.39
N VAL A 328 -7.68 15.78 -3.40
CA VAL A 328 -6.69 16.87 -3.37
C VAL A 328 -7.37 18.23 -3.28
N LEU A 329 -8.46 18.44 -4.02
CA LEU A 329 -9.23 19.69 -3.94
C LEU A 329 -9.86 19.88 -2.56
N LEU A 330 -10.49 18.84 -2.01
CA LEU A 330 -11.05 18.84 -0.65
C LEU A 330 -9.94 19.07 0.40
N ALA A 331 -8.81 18.42 0.22
CA ALA A 331 -7.67 18.55 1.12
C ALA A 331 -7.10 19.98 1.13
N ARG A 332 -7.05 20.64 -0.03
CA ARG A 332 -6.66 22.06 -0.12
C ARG A 332 -7.62 22.96 0.65
N LEU A 333 -8.92 22.69 0.53
CA LEU A 333 -9.97 23.44 1.24
C LEU A 333 -9.88 23.21 2.76
N LEU A 334 -9.58 21.97 3.17
CA LEU A 334 -9.48 21.55 4.57
C LEU A 334 -8.08 21.78 5.18
N HIS A 335 -7.13 22.32 4.42
CA HIS A 335 -5.73 22.56 4.82
C HIS A 335 -5.01 21.30 5.31
N ILE A 336 -5.21 20.17 4.62
CA ILE A 336 -4.54 18.90 4.91
C ILE A 336 -3.21 18.86 4.14
N ASP A 337 -2.16 18.39 4.81
CA ASP A 337 -0.84 18.27 4.20
C ASP A 337 -0.78 17.19 3.10
N ALA A 338 0.11 17.40 2.11
CA ALA A 338 0.23 16.55 0.94
C ALA A 338 0.54 15.08 1.27
N ASP A 339 1.46 14.84 2.22
CA ASP A 339 1.90 13.49 2.55
C ASP A 339 0.78 12.67 3.19
N THR A 340 -0.03 13.30 4.04
CA THR A 340 -1.22 12.67 4.64
C THR A 340 -2.27 12.34 3.58
N VAL A 341 -2.52 13.25 2.63
CA VAL A 341 -3.49 13.04 1.54
C VAL A 341 -3.05 11.93 0.60
N ILE A 342 -1.80 11.95 0.13
CA ILE A 342 -1.24 10.92 -0.76
C ILE A 342 -1.32 9.55 -0.09
N THR A 343 -0.94 9.47 1.18
CA THR A 343 -0.93 8.21 1.93
C THR A 343 -2.35 7.69 2.14
N ALA A 344 -3.31 8.56 2.46
CA ALA A 344 -4.71 8.18 2.59
C ALA A 344 -5.32 7.74 1.25
N SER A 345 -5.02 8.44 0.16
CA SER A 345 -5.49 8.07 -1.18
C SER A 345 -4.98 6.70 -1.60
N VAL A 346 -3.68 6.40 -1.37
CA VAL A 346 -3.12 5.07 -1.66
C VAL A 346 -3.73 4.00 -0.76
N ALA A 347 -3.98 4.30 0.51
CA ALA A 347 -4.65 3.37 1.43
C ALA A 347 -6.04 2.98 0.93
N PHE A 348 -6.76 3.88 0.28
CA PHE A 348 -8.06 3.62 -0.32
C PHE A 348 -7.96 2.93 -1.67
N ILE A 349 -7.24 3.51 -2.62
CA ILE A 349 -7.20 3.02 -4.01
C ILE A 349 -6.44 1.69 -4.13
N ASN A 350 -5.26 1.60 -3.52
CA ASN A 350 -4.38 0.42 -3.63
C ASN A 350 -4.39 -0.47 -2.40
N SER A 351 -5.15 -0.12 -1.36
CA SER A 351 -5.26 -0.84 -0.09
C SER A 351 -4.11 -0.57 0.91
N PRO A 352 -4.33 -0.84 2.23
CA PRO A 352 -3.35 -0.63 3.29
C PRO A 352 -1.96 -1.24 3.06
N PRO A 353 -1.80 -2.43 2.43
CA PRO A 353 -0.48 -2.99 2.13
C PRO A 353 0.46 -2.07 1.35
N PHE A 354 -0.06 -1.15 0.55
CA PHE A 354 0.74 -0.22 -0.24
C PHE A 354 1.19 1.03 0.54
N VAL A 355 0.61 1.28 1.71
CA VAL A 355 0.94 2.45 2.55
C VAL A 355 2.42 2.49 2.95
N PRO A 356 3.06 1.39 3.38
CA PRO A 356 4.49 1.39 3.68
C PRO A 356 5.36 1.82 2.50
N MET A 357 5.02 1.35 1.30
CA MET A 357 5.72 1.71 0.07
C MET A 357 5.66 3.23 -0.19
N ILE A 358 4.49 3.82 -0.06
CA ILE A 358 4.30 5.28 -0.24
C ILE A 358 4.98 6.07 0.87
N ALA A 359 4.88 5.65 2.14
CA ALA A 359 5.58 6.29 3.25
C ALA A 359 7.09 6.33 3.05
N ALA A 360 7.64 5.26 2.45
CA ALA A 360 9.04 5.19 2.05
C ALA A 360 9.38 6.18 0.92
N ALA A 361 8.56 6.22 -0.14
CA ALA A 361 8.75 7.14 -1.26
C ALA A 361 8.64 8.61 -0.83
N LEU A 362 7.75 8.91 0.11
CA LEU A 362 7.60 10.23 0.74
C LEU A 362 8.75 10.58 1.69
N ARG A 363 9.57 9.60 2.09
CA ARG A 363 10.59 9.71 3.16
C ARG A 363 9.99 10.21 4.48
N ASN A 364 8.73 9.86 4.76
CA ASN A 364 7.99 10.33 5.91
C ASN A 364 7.36 9.16 6.68
N LYS A 365 8.03 8.72 7.75
CA LYS A 365 7.54 7.64 8.61
C LYS A 365 6.29 8.01 9.42
N LYS A 366 6.05 9.30 9.66
CA LYS A 366 4.95 9.78 10.50
C LYS A 366 3.59 9.48 9.89
N VAL A 367 3.51 9.43 8.54
CA VAL A 367 2.26 9.15 7.83
C VAL A 367 1.91 7.66 7.76
N LEU A 368 2.85 6.77 8.08
CA LEU A 368 2.65 5.32 7.99
C LEU A 368 1.45 4.85 8.81
N ILE A 369 1.42 5.22 10.09
CA ILE A 369 0.36 4.79 11.00
C ILE A 369 -0.98 5.38 10.60
N GLY A 370 -0.99 6.68 10.28
CA GLY A 370 -2.22 7.35 9.83
C GLY A 370 -2.77 6.73 8.57
N GLY A 371 -1.92 6.44 7.58
CA GLY A 371 -2.32 5.79 6.34
C GLY A 371 -2.86 4.37 6.57
N LEU A 372 -2.18 3.57 7.39
CA LEU A 372 -2.67 2.23 7.75
C LEU A 372 -4.02 2.31 8.47
N THR A 373 -4.19 3.26 9.41
CA THR A 373 -5.46 3.45 10.12
C THR A 373 -6.59 3.84 9.16
N VAL A 374 -6.32 4.77 8.25
CA VAL A 374 -7.29 5.18 7.20
C VAL A 374 -7.73 3.98 6.37
N GLY A 375 -6.78 3.18 5.91
CA GLY A 375 -7.08 1.99 5.11
C GLY A 375 -7.85 0.92 5.88
N ILE A 376 -7.52 0.70 7.17
CA ILE A 376 -8.23 -0.26 8.03
C ILE A 376 -9.69 0.16 8.26
N VAL A 377 -9.92 1.45 8.53
CA VAL A 377 -11.29 1.97 8.63
C VAL A 377 -12.01 1.80 7.29
N GLY A 378 -11.32 2.05 6.17
CA GLY A 378 -11.83 1.81 4.83
C GLY A 378 -12.28 0.35 4.62
N TYR A 379 -11.47 -0.64 5.04
CA TYR A 379 -11.84 -2.06 5.01
C TYR A 379 -13.14 -2.34 5.78
N ALA A 380 -13.27 -1.79 6.97
CA ALA A 380 -14.44 -2.02 7.81
C ALA A 380 -15.72 -1.40 7.23
N VAL A 381 -15.60 -0.23 6.61
CA VAL A 381 -16.76 0.56 6.13
C VAL A 381 -17.09 0.26 4.67
N GLY A 382 -16.11 -0.18 3.87
CA GLY A 382 -16.21 -0.29 2.41
C GLY A 382 -17.32 -1.24 1.93
N ASN A 383 -17.53 -2.37 2.59
CA ASN A 383 -18.60 -3.30 2.24
C ASN A 383 -19.99 -2.69 2.44
N TYR A 384 -20.20 -1.98 3.55
CA TYR A 384 -21.47 -1.31 3.84
C TYR A 384 -21.72 -0.17 2.86
N LEU A 385 -20.68 0.65 2.59
CA LEU A 385 -20.80 1.73 1.62
C LEU A 385 -21.02 1.20 0.21
N GLY A 386 -20.32 0.16 -0.21
CA GLY A 386 -20.46 -0.44 -1.53
C GLY A 386 -21.87 -0.98 -1.75
N PHE A 387 -22.43 -1.70 -0.77
CA PHE A 387 -23.79 -2.20 -0.83
C PHE A 387 -24.81 -1.05 -0.89
N LEU A 388 -24.67 -0.06 0.00
CA LEU A 388 -25.56 1.11 0.03
C LEU A 388 -25.53 1.88 -1.30
N ILE A 389 -24.35 2.10 -1.87
CA ILE A 389 -24.21 2.80 -3.15
C ILE A 389 -24.83 2.00 -4.30
N ALA A 390 -24.62 0.67 -4.34
CA ALA A 390 -25.30 -0.16 -5.35
C ALA A 390 -26.83 -0.02 -5.31
N GLU A 391 -27.41 -0.05 -4.12
CA GLU A 391 -28.86 0.13 -3.91
C GLU A 391 -29.34 1.54 -4.33
N LEU A 392 -28.56 2.57 -4.01
CA LEU A 392 -28.87 3.95 -4.41
C LEU A 392 -28.79 4.13 -5.93
N LEU A 393 -27.77 3.58 -6.57
CA LEU A 393 -27.57 3.67 -8.02
C LEU A 393 -28.63 2.91 -8.81
N THR A 394 -29.20 1.85 -8.23
CA THR A 394 -30.32 1.10 -8.85
C THR A 394 -31.60 1.93 -8.95
N LYS A 395 -31.73 2.95 -8.09
CA LYS A 395 -32.88 3.86 -8.06
C LYS A 395 -32.72 5.11 -8.92
N LEU A 396 -31.50 5.35 -9.43
CA LEU A 396 -31.13 6.46 -10.33
C LEU A 396 -31.25 6.05 -11.81
#